data_24f1942b9db8f0b41c152f792c267c68
#
_entry.id   24f1942b9db8f0b41c152f792c267c68
#
_cell.length_a   1.000
_cell.length_b   1.000
_cell.length_c   1.000
_cell.angle_alpha   90.00
_cell.angle_beta   90.00
_cell.angle_gamma   90.00
#
_symmetry.space_group_name_H-M   'P 1'
#
loop_
_entity.id
_entity.type
_entity.pdbx_description
1 polymer ?
#
loop_
_entity_poly.entity_id
_entity_poly.type
_entity_poly.pdbx_seq_one_letter_code
_entity_poly.pdbx_strand_id
1 'polypeptide(L)'
;VISVGSKFPQFNKQAVVSTEQGKEFEMINNDIHLAKGKWMVQFWWPKDFTFVCPTEIAEFNKHVQDFSDRDTVLVGASTDTEFVHLAWRKNHEDLKNLKFPMLADTSKSLAEELGILDTNEKIAYRTTYIVDPQGIVRWVSVYDLNVGRNVNEVIRVLDALQTDELCPCNWKKGEETIHA
;
A
#
# COMPACT_ATOMS: atom_id res chain seq x y z
N VAL A 1 11.67 -10.76 -4.29
CA VAL A 1 10.71 -9.67 -4.42
C VAL A 1 10.24 -9.56 -5.86
N ILE A 2 8.92 -9.52 -6.07
CA ILE A 2 8.35 -9.17 -7.37
C ILE A 2 8.81 -7.75 -7.72
N SER A 3 9.39 -7.55 -8.89
CA SER A 3 10.10 -6.33 -9.24
C SER A 3 9.40 -5.53 -10.35
N VAL A 4 9.99 -4.38 -10.68
CA VAL A 4 9.53 -3.48 -11.74
C VAL A 4 9.44 -4.21 -13.08
N GLY A 5 8.34 -3.99 -13.81
CA GLY A 5 8.05 -4.64 -15.09
C GLY A 5 7.26 -5.93 -14.97
N SER A 6 7.15 -6.50 -13.77
CA SER A 6 6.36 -7.70 -13.54
C SER A 6 4.90 -7.37 -13.37
N LYS A 7 4.03 -8.31 -13.72
CA LYS A 7 2.61 -8.21 -13.42
C LYS A 7 2.41 -8.42 -11.92
N PHE A 8 1.65 -7.54 -11.28
CA PHE A 8 1.31 -7.70 -9.88
C PHE A 8 0.44 -8.95 -9.69
N PRO A 9 0.71 -9.79 -8.66
CA PRO A 9 -0.06 -11.02 -8.46
C PRO A 9 -1.55 -10.80 -8.27
N GLN A 10 -2.35 -11.75 -8.71
CA GLN A 10 -3.79 -11.78 -8.42
C GLN A 10 -3.99 -12.00 -6.93
N PHE A 11 -4.87 -11.23 -6.33
CA PHE A 11 -5.24 -11.42 -4.92
C PHE A 11 -6.76 -11.28 -4.72
N ASN A 12 -7.26 -11.96 -3.70
CA ASN A 12 -8.64 -11.86 -3.26
C ASN A 12 -8.64 -12.11 -1.76
N LYS A 13 -8.70 -11.04 -0.97
CA LYS A 13 -8.51 -11.12 0.48
C LYS A 13 -9.60 -10.39 1.23
N GLN A 14 -9.97 -10.91 2.41
CA GLN A 14 -10.78 -10.16 3.36
C GLN A 14 -10.02 -8.89 3.75
N ALA A 15 -10.78 -7.82 3.90
CA ALA A 15 -10.23 -6.54 4.33
C ALA A 15 -11.17 -5.87 5.33
N VAL A 16 -10.59 -5.06 6.21
CA VAL A 16 -11.37 -4.15 7.05
C VAL A 16 -11.49 -2.82 6.30
N VAL A 17 -12.71 -2.41 6.05
CA VAL A 17 -13.03 -1.17 5.30
C VAL A 17 -13.69 -0.12 6.16
N SER A 18 -14.23 -0.49 7.33
CA SER A 18 -14.97 0.39 8.22
C SER A 18 -14.94 -0.12 9.65
N THR A 19 -15.20 0.75 10.61
CA THR A 19 -15.47 0.37 12.00
C THR A 19 -16.96 0.40 12.32
N GLU A 20 -17.79 0.73 11.35
CA GLU A 20 -19.26 0.76 11.51
C GLU A 20 -19.80 -0.65 11.58
N GLN A 21 -20.64 -0.92 12.60
CA GLN A 21 -21.23 -2.24 12.82
C GLN A 21 -22.01 -2.72 11.59
N GLY A 22 -21.69 -3.93 11.14
CA GLY A 22 -22.32 -4.56 9.97
C GLY A 22 -21.66 -4.21 8.65
N LYS A 23 -20.70 -3.29 8.63
CA LYS A 23 -20.01 -2.82 7.40
C LYS A 23 -18.48 -2.94 7.50
N GLU A 24 -18.00 -3.77 8.40
CA GLU A 24 -16.57 -3.83 8.71
C GLU A 24 -15.73 -4.48 7.61
N PHE A 25 -16.25 -5.53 6.98
CA PHE A 25 -15.47 -6.42 6.12
C PHE A 25 -15.95 -6.45 4.67
N GLU A 26 -15.00 -6.47 3.75
CA GLU A 26 -15.24 -6.71 2.33
C GLU A 26 -14.13 -7.58 1.76
N MET A 27 -14.46 -8.38 0.73
CA MET A 27 -13.45 -9.04 -0.09
C MET A 27 -12.91 -8.02 -1.10
N ILE A 28 -11.60 -7.86 -1.10
CA ILE A 28 -10.90 -6.94 -2.00
C ILE A 28 -9.98 -7.74 -2.92
N ASN A 29 -10.03 -7.43 -4.20
CA ASN A 29 -9.18 -8.04 -5.23
C ASN A 29 -8.60 -6.98 -6.16
N ASN A 30 -7.89 -7.40 -7.21
CA ASN A 30 -7.23 -6.50 -8.15
C ASN A 30 -8.21 -5.53 -8.86
N ASP A 31 -9.49 -5.85 -8.92
CA ASP A 31 -10.49 -4.97 -9.54
C ASP A 31 -10.71 -3.67 -8.77
N ILE A 32 -10.21 -3.56 -7.54
CA ILE A 32 -10.28 -2.31 -6.79
C ILE A 32 -9.66 -1.14 -7.56
N HIS A 33 -8.66 -1.42 -8.40
CA HIS A 33 -8.05 -0.40 -9.26
C HIS A 33 -8.18 -0.72 -10.76
N LEU A 34 -8.07 -1.99 -11.15
CA LEU A 34 -8.12 -2.38 -12.57
C LEU A 34 -9.47 -2.07 -13.21
N ALA A 35 -10.58 -2.36 -12.53
CA ALA A 35 -11.92 -2.13 -13.05
C ALA A 35 -12.21 -0.66 -13.34
N LYS A 36 -11.52 0.25 -12.68
CA LYS A 36 -11.69 1.71 -12.81
C LYS A 36 -10.57 2.37 -13.60
N GLY A 37 -9.62 1.60 -14.13
CA GLY A 37 -8.45 2.12 -14.84
C GLY A 37 -7.55 3.00 -13.97
N LYS A 38 -7.45 2.71 -12.68
CA LYS A 38 -6.69 3.50 -11.72
C LYS A 38 -5.36 2.83 -11.38
N TRP A 39 -4.42 3.64 -10.91
CA TRP A 39 -3.21 3.17 -10.25
C TRP A 39 -3.55 2.60 -8.88
N MET A 40 -2.66 1.78 -8.35
CA MET A 40 -2.75 1.29 -6.97
C MET A 40 -1.42 1.51 -6.26
N VAL A 41 -1.49 2.04 -5.03
CA VAL A 41 -0.38 1.98 -4.07
C VAL A 41 -0.79 0.97 -3.01
N GLN A 42 -0.04 -0.12 -2.91
CA GLN A 42 -0.25 -1.14 -1.89
C GLN A 42 0.96 -1.15 -0.96
N PHE A 43 0.72 -0.91 0.33
CA PHE A 43 1.79 -0.89 1.31
C PHE A 43 1.56 -1.92 2.41
N TRP A 44 2.64 -2.54 2.85
CA TRP A 44 2.64 -3.61 3.84
C TRP A 44 3.33 -3.17 5.13
N TRP A 45 2.85 -3.62 6.26
CA TRP A 45 3.50 -3.46 7.56
C TRP A 45 3.63 -4.83 8.25
N PRO A 46 4.59 -4.96 9.21
CA PRO A 46 4.89 -6.28 9.79
C PRO A 46 3.80 -6.83 10.71
N LYS A 47 3.31 -6.05 11.66
CA LYS A 47 2.38 -6.52 12.69
C LYS A 47 1.48 -5.39 13.19
N ASP A 48 0.21 -5.73 13.38
CA ASP A 48 -0.71 -4.87 14.13
C ASP A 48 -0.28 -4.77 15.60
N PHE A 49 -0.77 -3.75 16.28
CA PHE A 49 -0.52 -3.50 17.71
C PHE A 49 0.96 -3.33 18.07
N THR A 50 1.76 -2.75 17.18
CA THR A 50 3.17 -2.42 17.40
C THR A 50 3.39 -0.90 17.38
N PHE A 51 4.65 -0.44 17.30
CA PHE A 51 4.99 0.97 17.55
C PHE A 51 5.22 1.80 16.30
N VAL A 52 5.93 1.30 15.31
CA VAL A 52 6.22 2.03 14.06
C VAL A 52 5.03 1.98 13.09
N CYS A 53 4.37 0.85 13.00
CA CYS A 53 3.28 0.62 12.03
C CYS A 53 2.17 1.66 12.09
N PRO A 54 1.62 2.03 13.26
CA PRO A 54 0.54 3.01 13.29
C PRO A 54 0.98 4.40 12.82
N THR A 55 2.25 4.77 12.97
CA THR A 55 2.77 6.06 12.48
C THR A 55 2.73 6.11 10.96
N GLU A 56 3.08 5.00 10.30
CA GLU A 56 3.05 4.90 8.84
C GLU A 56 1.61 4.90 8.31
N ILE A 57 0.75 4.10 8.90
CA ILE A 57 -0.66 3.98 8.47
C ILE A 57 -1.37 5.33 8.60
N ALA A 58 -1.17 6.02 9.72
CA ALA A 58 -1.73 7.35 9.93
C ALA A 58 -1.21 8.35 8.90
N GLU A 59 0.08 8.28 8.55
CA GLU A 59 0.68 9.17 7.55
C GLU A 59 0.12 8.91 6.15
N PHE A 60 -0.01 7.65 5.75
CA PHE A 60 -0.68 7.30 4.49
C PHE A 60 -2.13 7.82 4.47
N ASN A 61 -2.84 7.71 5.60
CA ASN A 61 -4.23 8.19 5.68
C ASN A 61 -4.34 9.71 5.50
N LYS A 62 -3.38 10.48 6.00
CA LYS A 62 -3.34 11.93 5.77
C LYS A 62 -3.24 12.28 4.30
N HIS A 63 -2.66 11.41 3.49
CA HIS A 63 -2.44 11.60 2.06
C HIS A 63 -3.47 10.89 1.16
N VAL A 64 -4.54 10.32 1.73
CA VAL A 64 -5.56 9.61 0.93
C VAL A 64 -6.10 10.49 -0.20
N GLN A 65 -6.36 11.77 0.08
CA GLN A 65 -6.85 12.69 -0.95
C GLN A 65 -5.80 12.96 -2.02
N ASP A 66 -4.52 13.05 -1.63
CA ASP A 66 -3.41 13.21 -2.58
C ASP A 66 -3.34 12.05 -3.57
N PHE A 67 -3.53 10.82 -3.08
CA PHE A 67 -3.58 9.64 -3.95
C PHE A 67 -4.84 9.65 -4.83
N SER A 68 -5.99 9.99 -4.27
CA SER A 68 -7.26 10.07 -5.01
C SER A 68 -7.18 11.12 -6.13
N ASP A 69 -6.57 12.27 -5.87
CA ASP A 69 -6.35 13.34 -6.86
C ASP A 69 -5.46 12.88 -8.02
N ARG A 70 -4.70 11.80 -7.83
CA ARG A 70 -3.81 11.19 -8.82
C ARG A 70 -4.36 9.91 -9.42
N ASP A 71 -5.68 9.72 -9.35
CA ASP A 71 -6.36 8.51 -9.84
C ASP A 71 -5.72 7.21 -9.29
N THR A 72 -5.40 7.22 -8.01
CA THR A 72 -4.70 6.14 -7.33
C THR A 72 -5.50 5.63 -6.14
N VAL A 73 -5.67 4.32 -6.07
CA VAL A 73 -6.29 3.62 -4.94
C VAL A 73 -5.19 3.25 -3.94
N LEU A 74 -5.43 3.55 -2.67
CA LEU A 74 -4.52 3.19 -1.59
C LEU A 74 -5.02 1.94 -0.88
N VAL A 75 -4.15 0.95 -0.67
CA VAL A 75 -4.48 -0.31 -0.02
C VAL A 75 -3.37 -0.65 0.98
N GLY A 76 -3.76 -0.89 2.23
CA GLY A 76 -2.84 -1.38 3.26
C GLY A 76 -2.94 -2.88 3.44
N ALA A 77 -1.90 -3.53 3.95
CA ALA A 77 -1.89 -4.97 4.15
C ALA A 77 -0.92 -5.42 5.25
N SER A 78 -1.29 -6.47 5.95
CA SER A 78 -0.38 -7.25 6.78
C SER A 78 -0.84 -8.71 6.81
N THR A 79 -0.07 -9.57 7.48
CA THR A 79 -0.43 -10.98 7.63
C THR A 79 -1.32 -11.24 8.85
N ASP A 80 -1.76 -10.20 9.55
CA ASP A 80 -2.74 -10.31 10.63
C ASP A 80 -4.13 -10.60 10.08
N THR A 81 -5.01 -11.12 10.94
CA THR A 81 -6.40 -11.41 10.55
C THR A 81 -7.22 -10.11 10.45
N GLU A 82 -8.35 -10.18 9.71
CA GLU A 82 -9.32 -9.09 9.64
C GLU A 82 -9.87 -8.71 11.03
N PHE A 83 -9.97 -9.68 11.93
CA PHE A 83 -10.46 -9.43 13.29
C PHE A 83 -9.44 -8.64 14.12
N VAL A 84 -8.16 -8.94 13.96
CA VAL A 84 -7.07 -8.21 14.61
C VAL A 84 -7.00 -6.79 14.05
N HIS A 85 -7.08 -6.63 12.74
CA HIS A 85 -7.15 -5.31 12.10
C HIS A 85 -8.30 -4.47 12.66
N LEU A 86 -9.47 -5.06 12.76
CA LEU A 86 -10.65 -4.35 13.25
C LEU A 86 -10.47 -3.91 14.70
N ALA A 87 -9.99 -4.81 15.56
CA ALA A 87 -9.73 -4.50 16.96
C ALA A 87 -8.71 -3.34 17.09
N TRP A 88 -7.67 -3.37 16.28
CA TRP A 88 -6.65 -2.33 16.29
C TRP A 88 -7.21 -0.97 15.87
N ARG A 89 -7.98 -0.94 14.79
CA ARG A 89 -8.65 0.28 14.34
C ARG A 89 -9.57 0.86 15.41
N LYS A 90 -10.34 0.03 16.10
CA LYS A 90 -11.26 0.47 17.15
C LYS A 90 -10.54 1.00 18.39
N ASN A 91 -9.34 0.50 18.68
CA ASN A 91 -8.62 0.79 19.92
C ASN A 91 -7.47 1.80 19.77
N HIS A 92 -7.21 2.30 18.56
CA HIS A 92 -6.15 3.27 18.32
C HIS A 92 -6.72 4.56 17.73
N GLU A 93 -6.47 5.69 18.43
CA GLU A 93 -7.02 6.99 18.02
C GLU A 93 -6.71 7.36 16.57
N ASP A 94 -5.47 7.10 16.13
CA ASP A 94 -5.02 7.48 14.79
C ASP A 94 -5.54 6.55 13.70
N LEU A 95 -6.16 5.42 14.05
CA LEU A 95 -6.61 4.40 13.10
C LEU A 95 -8.13 4.28 13.00
N LYS A 96 -8.89 5.00 13.83
CA LYS A 96 -10.35 4.91 13.85
C LYS A 96 -11.00 5.33 12.54
N ASN A 97 -10.44 6.33 11.88
CA ASN A 97 -11.04 6.97 10.71
C ASN A 97 -10.22 6.73 9.42
N LEU A 98 -9.64 5.54 9.27
CA LEU A 98 -8.91 5.18 8.05
C LEU A 98 -9.85 5.13 6.85
N LYS A 99 -9.40 5.70 5.73
CA LYS A 99 -10.17 5.81 4.48
C LYS A 99 -9.69 4.86 3.40
N PHE A 100 -8.96 3.84 3.76
CA PHE A 100 -8.49 2.81 2.83
C PHE A 100 -8.65 1.42 3.46
N PRO A 101 -8.79 0.36 2.65
CA PRO A 101 -8.93 -0.99 3.17
C PRO A 101 -7.61 -1.52 3.75
N MET A 102 -7.73 -2.34 4.79
CA MET A 102 -6.63 -3.09 5.38
C MET A 102 -6.81 -4.56 5.03
N LEU A 103 -6.02 -5.07 4.09
CA LEU A 103 -6.06 -6.47 3.67
C LEU A 103 -5.52 -7.37 4.78
N ALA A 104 -6.18 -8.50 4.99
CA ALA A 104 -5.76 -9.55 5.90
C ALA A 104 -5.19 -10.73 5.10
N ASP A 105 -3.88 -10.75 4.91
CA ASP A 105 -3.18 -11.86 4.24
C ASP A 105 -2.84 -12.95 5.26
N THR A 106 -3.87 -13.48 5.92
CA THR A 106 -3.74 -14.41 7.04
C THR A 106 -3.00 -15.69 6.65
N SER A 107 -3.23 -16.20 5.45
CA SER A 107 -2.53 -17.38 4.94
C SER A 107 -1.09 -17.10 4.55
N LYS A 108 -0.71 -15.81 4.47
CA LYS A 108 0.60 -15.32 4.00
C LYS A 108 0.86 -15.61 2.51
N SER A 109 -0.15 -16.06 1.78
CA SER A 109 0.02 -16.47 0.39
C SER A 109 0.41 -15.32 -0.54
N LEU A 110 -0.18 -14.13 -0.35
CA LEU A 110 0.16 -12.97 -1.17
C LEU A 110 1.57 -12.44 -0.83
N ALA A 111 1.86 -12.28 0.46
CA ALA A 111 3.18 -11.83 0.89
C ALA A 111 4.30 -12.79 0.46
N GLU A 112 4.02 -14.09 0.49
CA GLU A 112 4.95 -15.11 0.03
C GLU A 112 5.19 -15.01 -1.48
N GLU A 113 4.12 -14.87 -2.27
CA GLU A 113 4.21 -14.69 -3.72
C GLU A 113 4.95 -13.41 -4.10
N LEU A 114 4.74 -12.33 -3.35
CA LEU A 114 5.47 -11.07 -3.53
C LEU A 114 6.94 -11.19 -3.12
N GLY A 115 7.29 -12.18 -2.30
CA GLY A 115 8.65 -12.38 -1.82
C GLY A 115 9.08 -11.35 -0.77
N ILE A 116 8.18 -10.95 0.11
CA ILE A 116 8.40 -9.89 1.10
C ILE A 116 8.34 -10.36 2.55
N LEU A 117 8.27 -11.67 2.78
CA LEU A 117 8.25 -12.22 4.14
C LEU A 117 9.64 -12.28 4.75
N ASP A 118 9.76 -11.84 6.00
CA ASP A 118 10.94 -12.11 6.82
C ASP A 118 11.08 -13.63 7.02
N THR A 119 12.31 -14.12 6.92
CA THR A 119 12.57 -15.56 6.97
C THR A 119 12.36 -16.18 8.34
N ASN A 120 12.51 -15.41 9.41
CA ASN A 120 12.41 -15.90 10.78
C ASN A 120 10.99 -15.84 11.31
N GLU A 121 10.36 -14.68 11.27
CA GLU A 121 9.03 -14.46 11.84
C GLU A 121 7.90 -14.67 10.84
N LYS A 122 8.19 -14.71 9.54
CA LYS A 122 7.20 -14.83 8.46
C LYS A 122 6.17 -13.70 8.50
N ILE A 123 6.64 -12.50 8.75
CA ILE A 123 5.87 -11.28 8.66
C ILE A 123 6.41 -10.43 7.50
N ALA A 124 5.61 -9.50 7.02
CA ALA A 124 6.00 -8.69 5.86
C ALA A 124 7.03 -7.62 6.25
N TYR A 125 8.05 -7.45 5.43
CA TYR A 125 8.87 -6.25 5.45
C TYR A 125 8.00 -5.04 5.09
N ARG A 126 8.43 -3.84 5.46
CA ARG A 126 7.74 -2.59 5.13
C ARG A 126 7.90 -2.29 3.65
N THR A 127 7.03 -2.88 2.86
CA THR A 127 7.09 -2.87 1.40
C THR A 127 6.01 -1.97 0.85
N THR A 128 6.34 -1.19 -0.19
CA THR A 128 5.39 -0.36 -0.90
C THR A 128 5.50 -0.63 -2.40
N TYR A 129 4.38 -0.92 -3.03
CA TYR A 129 4.25 -1.10 -4.48
C TYR A 129 3.49 0.05 -5.10
N ILE A 130 3.96 0.52 -6.24
CA ILE A 130 3.16 1.35 -7.16
C ILE A 130 2.88 0.48 -8.38
N VAL A 131 1.59 0.27 -8.67
CA VAL A 131 1.11 -0.58 -9.75
C VAL A 131 0.28 0.28 -10.70
N ASP A 132 0.54 0.18 -12.00
CA ASP A 132 -0.15 1.00 -13.00
C ASP A 132 -1.55 0.45 -13.32
N PRO A 133 -2.35 1.19 -14.13
CA PRO A 133 -3.72 0.73 -14.49
C PRO A 133 -3.78 -0.56 -15.29
N GLN A 134 -2.67 -1.04 -15.84
CA GLN A 134 -2.59 -2.33 -16.54
C GLN A 134 -2.14 -3.46 -15.61
N GLY A 135 -1.88 -3.16 -14.33
CA GLY A 135 -1.46 -4.15 -13.35
C GLY A 135 0.04 -4.43 -13.33
N ILE A 136 0.84 -3.57 -13.92
CA ILE A 136 2.30 -3.73 -13.97
C ILE A 136 2.95 -2.96 -12.84
N VAL A 137 3.89 -3.60 -12.14
CA VAL A 137 4.68 -2.97 -11.08
C VAL A 137 5.60 -1.92 -11.71
N ARG A 138 5.47 -0.68 -11.25
CA ARG A 138 6.28 0.45 -11.76
C ARG A 138 7.32 0.90 -10.75
N TRP A 139 7.15 0.58 -9.50
CA TRP A 139 8.10 0.90 -8.43
C TRP A 139 7.84 0.01 -7.22
N VAL A 140 8.90 -0.35 -6.53
CA VAL A 140 8.81 -1.08 -5.27
C VAL A 140 9.91 -0.61 -4.33
N SER A 141 9.57 -0.44 -3.05
CA SER A 141 10.56 -0.22 -1.99
C SER A 141 10.34 -1.24 -0.88
N VAL A 142 11.43 -1.69 -0.30
CA VAL A 142 11.42 -2.63 0.82
C VAL A 142 12.31 -2.08 1.93
N TYR A 143 11.71 -1.81 3.08
CA TYR A 143 12.41 -1.30 4.26
C TYR A 143 12.50 -2.41 5.30
N ASP A 144 13.59 -2.42 6.04
CA ASP A 144 13.75 -3.31 7.18
C ASP A 144 12.67 -3.03 8.24
N LEU A 145 12.41 -4.03 9.08
CA LEU A 145 11.29 -4.05 10.04
C LEU A 145 11.25 -2.84 10.98
N ASN A 146 12.41 -2.27 11.32
CA ASN A 146 12.52 -1.20 12.32
C ASN A 146 12.50 0.22 11.74
N VAL A 147 12.43 0.36 10.42
CA VAL A 147 12.57 1.68 9.77
C VAL A 147 11.28 2.08 9.07
N GLY A 148 10.66 3.16 9.57
CA GLY A 148 9.47 3.75 8.95
C GLY A 148 9.76 4.41 7.60
N ARG A 149 8.73 4.44 6.76
CA ARG A 149 8.82 4.97 5.38
C ARG A 149 8.64 6.48 5.32
N ASN A 150 8.97 7.04 4.16
CA ASN A 150 8.68 8.42 3.78
C ASN A 150 7.55 8.43 2.75
N VAL A 151 6.34 8.78 3.16
CA VAL A 151 5.15 8.79 2.27
C VAL A 151 5.29 9.84 1.17
N ASN A 152 5.97 10.96 1.44
CA ASN A 152 6.20 11.98 0.42
C ASN A 152 7.03 11.44 -0.77
N GLU A 153 7.95 10.52 -0.51
CA GLU A 153 8.71 9.87 -1.59
C GLU A 153 7.82 8.98 -2.45
N VAL A 154 6.87 8.28 -1.85
CA VAL A 154 5.89 7.48 -2.62
C VAL A 154 5.11 8.39 -3.58
N ILE A 155 4.65 9.53 -3.09
CA ILE A 155 3.89 10.50 -3.91
C ILE A 155 4.80 11.10 -5.00
N ARG A 156 6.05 11.44 -4.65
CA ARG A 156 7.01 11.98 -5.62
C ARG A 156 7.25 11.01 -6.77
N VAL A 157 7.46 9.73 -6.46
CA VAL A 157 7.69 8.70 -7.49
C VAL A 157 6.42 8.48 -8.32
N LEU A 158 5.25 8.46 -7.68
CA LEU A 158 3.97 8.33 -8.39
C LEU A 158 3.78 9.49 -9.38
N ASP A 159 4.05 10.71 -8.95
CA ASP A 159 3.98 11.90 -9.83
C ASP A 159 4.92 11.74 -11.02
N ALA A 160 6.16 11.31 -10.78
CA ALA A 160 7.13 11.09 -11.83
C ALA A 160 6.68 10.04 -12.84
N LEU A 161 6.15 8.91 -12.36
CA LEU A 161 5.65 7.85 -13.22
C LEU A 161 4.47 8.31 -14.08
N GLN A 162 3.61 9.16 -13.53
CA GLN A 162 2.42 9.66 -14.24
C GLN A 162 2.74 10.70 -15.29
N THR A 163 3.93 11.30 -15.28
CA THR A 163 4.35 12.21 -16.38
C THR A 163 4.58 11.47 -17.68
N ASP A 164 4.93 10.18 -17.62
CA ASP A 164 5.38 9.37 -18.75
C ASP A 164 6.58 10.01 -19.49
N GLU A 165 7.37 10.79 -18.78
CA GLU A 165 8.52 11.51 -19.31
C GLU A 165 9.81 11.12 -18.57
N LEU A 166 10.94 11.61 -19.04
CA LEU A 166 12.24 11.37 -18.40
C LEU A 166 12.41 12.34 -17.23
N CYS A 167 12.26 11.82 -16.01
CA CYS A 167 12.41 12.62 -14.80
C CYS A 167 13.85 12.51 -14.29
N PRO A 168 14.56 13.64 -14.15
CA PRO A 168 15.95 13.61 -13.68
C PRO A 168 16.05 13.24 -12.21
N CYS A 169 17.26 12.99 -11.75
CA CYS A 169 17.56 12.75 -10.34
C CYS A 169 17.00 13.89 -9.48
N ASN A 170 16.40 13.53 -8.35
CA ASN A 170 15.78 14.48 -7.41
C ASN A 170 14.59 15.27 -7.96
N TRP A 171 14.06 14.86 -9.11
CA TRP A 171 12.89 15.53 -9.70
C TRP A 171 11.71 15.50 -8.75
N LYS A 172 10.96 16.59 -8.71
CA LYS A 172 9.67 16.67 -8.02
C LYS A 172 8.66 17.40 -8.88
N LYS A 173 7.39 17.17 -8.61
CA LYS A 173 6.29 17.75 -9.38
C LYS A 173 6.44 19.27 -9.49
N GLY A 174 6.26 19.78 -10.69
CA GLY A 174 6.42 21.21 -11.03
C GLY A 174 7.78 21.55 -11.63
N GLU A 175 8.76 20.64 -11.56
CA GLU A 175 10.06 20.83 -12.21
C GLU A 175 10.04 20.32 -13.65
N GLU A 176 10.98 20.78 -14.46
CA GLU A 176 11.09 20.35 -15.85
C GLU A 176 11.58 18.91 -15.97
N THR A 177 11.08 18.22 -16.98
CA THR A 177 11.52 16.89 -17.38
C THR A 177 12.61 17.00 -18.46
N ILE A 178 13.29 15.88 -18.75
CA ILE A 178 14.31 15.84 -19.78
C ILE A 178 13.64 15.51 -21.12
N HIS A 179 13.89 16.36 -22.10
CA HIS A 179 13.45 16.14 -23.48
C HIS A 179 14.65 15.66 -24.32
N ALA A 180 14.61 14.38 -24.63
CA ALA A 180 15.69 13.75 -25.40
C ALA A 180 15.29 13.53 -26.87
#